data_a26250dc729543890d9745ccf005a40b
#
_entry.id   a26250dc729543890d9745ccf005a40b
#
_cell.length_a   1.000
_cell.length_b   1.000
_cell.length_c   1.000
_cell.angle_alpha   90.00
_cell.angle_beta   90.00
_cell.angle_gamma   90.00
#
_symmetry.space_group_name_H-M   'P 1'
#
loop_
_entity.id
_entity.type
_entity.pdbx_description
1 polymer ?
#
loop_
_entity_poly.entity_id
_entity_poly.type
_entity_poly.pdbx_seq_one_letter_code
_entity_poly.pdbx_strand_id
1 'polypeptide(L)'
;VFKKLQFLGFVFLLLGHIAISQSRDSYVIMISIDGMRNDYTEIHDAINLKQFASSGAIAKSMLPSFPSKTFPNHYTLVTGMYPEHHGIIANTFYDPASKMTYRGSNPNTVQDGKWYGGTPLWVVAEQQNIKTGCYFWIGSEAEIQDVRPSYYKSYDENIPETKRVEQVVDWLKLPESDRPRFITLYFELVDDAGHNFGPLAPETKSTVQQIDSIIGQLNDQVAKLNLPVNFVLVSDHGMIQVDQENPIDITGILPKEGVTVVPEDTFILLHSEDENLIDETYNNLKLFARDFDVYKKGFLPDNFHFNSTPLAGDLTLIARAPKVFGIMGSAIKPGAHGYNSTIPEMGGSFIAWGPDIKKDITIEPFENIHVFPLIARILNLDISSLEIDGRLEVLKEILKED
;
A
#
# COMPACT_ATOMS: atom_id res chain seq x y z
N VAL A 1 -16.70 73.72 54.62
CA VAL A 1 -15.66 72.69 54.56
C VAL A 1 -16.24 71.46 53.78
N PHE A 2 -15.94 71.35 52.47
CA PHE A 2 -16.36 70.23 51.65
C PHE A 2 -15.11 69.44 51.31
N LYS A 3 -15.07 68.15 51.74
CA LYS A 3 -14.08 67.17 51.32
C LYS A 3 -14.49 66.56 49.99
N LYS A 4 -13.72 66.72 48.93
CA LYS A 4 -13.85 65.96 47.66
C LYS A 4 -13.26 64.54 47.84
N LEU A 5 -14.09 63.53 47.61
CA LEU A 5 -13.72 62.13 47.51
C LEU A 5 -13.37 61.86 46.03
N GLN A 6 -12.10 61.57 45.75
CA GLN A 6 -11.67 61.11 44.43
C GLN A 6 -11.85 59.61 44.39
N PHE A 7 -12.73 59.10 43.46
CA PHE A 7 -12.91 57.70 43.13
C PHE A 7 -11.88 57.34 42.03
N LEU A 8 -10.88 56.59 42.40
CA LEU A 8 -9.94 56.01 41.42
C LEU A 8 -10.55 54.70 40.91
N GLY A 9 -11.08 54.73 39.68
CA GLY A 9 -11.58 53.52 38.99
C GLY A 9 -10.40 52.71 38.41
N PHE A 10 -10.12 51.57 38.97
CA PHE A 10 -9.21 50.59 38.40
C PHE A 10 -9.91 49.85 37.27
N VAL A 11 -9.57 50.17 36.03
CA VAL A 11 -10.02 49.37 34.86
C VAL A 11 -9.04 48.18 34.71
N PHE A 12 -9.49 46.98 35.11
CA PHE A 12 -8.81 45.74 34.79
C PHE A 12 -9.08 45.41 33.31
N LEU A 13 -8.10 45.67 32.44
CA LEU A 13 -8.08 45.12 31.09
C LEU A 13 -7.74 43.63 31.19
N LEU A 14 -8.77 42.78 31.13
CA LEU A 14 -8.63 41.35 30.86
C LEU A 14 -8.18 41.18 29.40
N LEU A 15 -6.87 41.12 29.16
CA LEU A 15 -6.30 40.60 27.93
C LEU A 15 -6.53 39.08 27.92
N GLY A 16 -7.65 38.69 27.35
CA GLY A 16 -7.89 37.32 26.99
C GLY A 16 -6.82 36.90 25.95
N HIS A 17 -5.84 36.12 26.38
CA HIS A 17 -4.98 35.38 25.45
C HIS A 17 -5.87 34.38 24.73
N ILE A 18 -6.33 34.73 23.53
CA ILE A 18 -6.79 33.74 22.58
C ILE A 18 -5.53 32.96 22.21
N ALA A 19 -5.33 31.82 22.86
CA ALA A 19 -4.40 30.82 22.37
C ALA A 19 -4.99 30.35 21.04
N ILE A 20 -4.57 30.97 19.95
CA ILE A 20 -4.72 30.39 18.63
C ILE A 20 -3.85 29.12 18.73
N SER A 21 -4.47 27.98 18.90
CA SER A 21 -3.82 26.68 18.67
C SER A 21 -3.35 26.74 17.22
N GLN A 22 -2.08 27.10 17.05
CA GLN A 22 -1.43 27.03 15.76
C GLN A 22 -1.39 25.54 15.45
N SER A 23 -2.22 25.10 14.52
CA SER A 23 -2.21 23.70 14.05
C SER A 23 -0.76 23.39 13.67
N ARG A 24 -0.17 22.48 14.41
CA ARG A 24 1.24 22.12 14.20
C ARG A 24 1.30 21.43 12.86
N ASP A 25 2.06 21.98 11.91
CA ASP A 25 2.24 21.35 10.61
C ASP A 25 2.93 19.99 10.75
N SER A 26 2.13 18.94 10.74
CA SER A 26 2.61 17.56 10.87
C SER A 26 3.26 17.07 9.58
N TYR A 27 4.24 16.20 9.73
CA TYR A 27 4.91 15.48 8.65
C TYR A 27 4.51 14.01 8.72
N VAL A 28 4.45 13.34 7.57
CA VAL A 28 4.23 11.89 7.50
C VAL A 28 5.29 11.24 6.63
N ILE A 29 5.96 10.24 7.18
CA ILE A 29 6.75 9.28 6.41
C ILE A 29 5.96 7.97 6.36
N MET A 30 5.47 7.62 5.17
CA MET A 30 4.82 6.36 4.89
C MET A 30 5.88 5.38 4.38
N ILE A 31 6.13 4.31 5.14
CA ILE A 31 7.13 3.30 4.83
C ILE A 31 6.42 2.04 4.39
N SER A 32 6.76 1.51 3.22
CA SER A 32 6.35 0.16 2.83
C SER A 32 7.52 -0.81 2.90
N ILE A 33 7.29 -1.92 3.59
CA ILE A 33 8.13 -3.12 3.50
C ILE A 33 7.30 -4.16 2.76
N ASP A 34 7.64 -4.39 1.48
CA ASP A 34 6.96 -5.33 0.61
C ASP A 34 6.98 -6.74 1.19
N GLY A 35 5.85 -7.44 1.16
CA GLY A 35 5.74 -8.81 1.64
C GLY A 35 5.93 -9.00 3.15
N MET A 36 5.92 -7.91 3.95
CA MET A 36 6.05 -7.96 5.42
C MET A 36 4.75 -8.48 6.04
N ARG A 37 4.62 -9.79 6.19
CA ARG A 37 3.45 -10.45 6.77
C ARG A 37 3.16 -9.94 8.18
N ASN A 38 1.89 -9.86 8.54
CA ASN A 38 1.39 -9.29 9.80
C ASN A 38 2.04 -9.85 11.07
N ASP A 39 2.51 -11.11 11.07
CA ASP A 39 3.15 -11.76 12.19
C ASP A 39 4.70 -11.71 12.18
N TYR A 40 5.32 -11.22 11.10
CA TYR A 40 6.79 -11.21 10.95
C TYR A 40 7.50 -10.38 12.02
N THR A 41 6.87 -9.33 12.51
CA THR A 41 7.40 -8.55 13.64
C THR A 41 7.67 -9.44 14.85
N GLU A 42 6.79 -10.41 15.13
CA GLU A 42 6.94 -11.33 16.24
C GLU A 42 7.81 -12.53 15.91
N ILE A 43 7.50 -13.27 14.84
CA ILE A 43 8.18 -14.56 14.56
C ILE A 43 9.62 -14.40 14.08
N HIS A 44 9.96 -13.23 13.52
CA HIS A 44 11.31 -12.92 13.05
C HIS A 44 12.11 -11.99 13.99
N ASP A 45 11.58 -11.64 15.17
CA ASP A 45 12.24 -10.83 16.21
C ASP A 45 12.66 -9.43 15.71
N ALA A 46 11.76 -8.69 15.08
CA ALA A 46 11.99 -7.31 14.63
C ALA A 46 11.93 -6.34 15.84
N ILE A 47 13.04 -6.12 16.52
CA ILE A 47 13.11 -5.48 17.85
C ILE A 47 12.68 -4.00 17.79
N ASN A 48 13.12 -3.25 16.78
CA ASN A 48 12.77 -1.84 16.63
C ASN A 48 11.27 -1.69 16.29
N LEU A 49 10.75 -2.52 15.41
CA LEU A 49 9.31 -2.50 15.06
C LEU A 49 8.43 -2.87 16.25
N LYS A 50 8.83 -3.83 17.10
CA LYS A 50 8.17 -4.11 18.38
C LYS A 50 8.16 -2.89 19.30
N GLN A 51 9.27 -2.17 19.38
CA GLN A 51 9.36 -0.95 20.20
C GLN A 51 8.46 0.16 19.63
N PHE A 52 8.40 0.34 18.31
CA PHE A 52 7.54 1.33 17.69
C PHE A 52 6.06 0.99 17.87
N ALA A 53 5.68 -0.28 17.75
CA ALA A 53 4.34 -0.76 18.03
C ALA A 53 3.91 -0.43 19.48
N SER A 54 4.76 -0.69 20.47
CA SER A 54 4.48 -0.39 21.88
C SER A 54 4.44 1.11 22.19
N SER A 55 5.16 1.94 21.41
CA SER A 55 5.15 3.40 21.54
C SER A 55 4.12 4.11 20.65
N GLY A 56 3.35 3.36 19.88
CA GLY A 56 2.38 3.83 18.90
C GLY A 56 1.16 2.92 18.81
N ALA A 57 0.74 2.62 17.60
CA ALA A 57 -0.38 1.74 17.29
C ALA A 57 0.06 0.62 16.34
N ILE A 58 -0.48 -0.58 16.55
CA ILE A 58 -0.28 -1.75 15.70
C ILE A 58 -1.62 -2.37 15.33
N ALA A 59 -1.78 -2.85 14.11
CA ALA A 59 -2.91 -3.70 13.75
C ALA A 59 -2.55 -5.18 13.89
N LYS A 60 -3.54 -6.00 14.26
CA LYS A 60 -3.40 -7.46 14.21
C LYS A 60 -3.13 -7.95 12.78
N SER A 61 -3.70 -7.27 11.80
CA SER A 61 -3.47 -7.49 10.38
C SER A 61 -3.99 -6.32 9.58
N MET A 62 -3.29 -5.90 8.54
CA MET A 62 -3.83 -5.06 7.48
C MET A 62 -4.17 -5.97 6.30
N LEU A 63 -5.46 -6.03 5.95
CA LEU A 63 -5.96 -6.89 4.89
C LEU A 63 -5.69 -6.22 3.54
N PRO A 64 -4.96 -6.88 2.62
CA PRO A 64 -4.78 -6.36 1.28
C PRO A 64 -6.08 -6.41 0.49
N SER A 65 -6.19 -5.57 -0.53
CA SER A 65 -7.21 -5.70 -1.57
C SER A 65 -6.89 -6.91 -2.46
N PHE A 66 -7.93 -7.53 -3.04
CA PHE A 66 -7.72 -8.59 -4.04
C PHE A 66 -7.36 -7.97 -5.41
N PRO A 67 -6.40 -8.59 -6.15
CA PRO A 67 -5.48 -9.63 -5.70
C PRO A 67 -4.41 -9.05 -4.74
N SER A 68 -3.95 -9.87 -3.79
CA SER A 68 -2.91 -9.47 -2.85
C SER A 68 -1.52 -9.43 -3.54
N LYS A 69 -1.38 -8.49 -4.49
CA LYS A 69 -0.18 -8.24 -5.32
C LYS A 69 0.36 -6.84 -5.08
N THR A 70 1.63 -6.66 -5.35
CA THR A 70 2.40 -5.44 -5.06
C THR A 70 1.80 -4.18 -5.66
N PHE A 71 1.61 -4.12 -6.98
CA PHE A 71 1.17 -2.90 -7.66
C PHE A 71 -0.24 -2.47 -7.26
N PRO A 72 -1.26 -3.36 -7.28
CA PRO A 72 -2.60 -2.99 -6.82
C PRO A 72 -2.60 -2.43 -5.40
N ASN A 73 -1.93 -3.11 -4.48
CA ASN A 73 -2.01 -2.76 -3.07
C ASN A 73 -1.23 -1.51 -2.69
N HIS A 74 -0.06 -1.28 -3.28
CA HIS A 74 0.64 -0.01 -3.09
C HIS A 74 -0.15 1.18 -3.63
N TYR A 75 -0.86 1.00 -4.75
CA TYR A 75 -1.67 2.07 -5.32
C TYR A 75 -2.98 2.27 -4.53
N THR A 76 -3.58 1.18 -4.03
CA THR A 76 -4.70 1.23 -3.07
C THR A 76 -4.35 2.05 -1.81
N LEU A 77 -3.19 1.82 -1.21
CA LEU A 77 -2.72 2.52 0.00
C LEU A 77 -2.67 4.05 -0.18
N VAL A 78 -2.39 4.53 -1.37
CA VAL A 78 -2.24 5.96 -1.65
C VAL A 78 -3.44 6.60 -2.35
N THR A 79 -4.44 5.82 -2.75
CA THR A 79 -5.68 6.32 -3.35
C THR A 79 -6.91 6.12 -2.46
N GLY A 80 -6.85 5.15 -1.52
CA GLY A 80 -7.98 4.77 -0.70
C GLY A 80 -9.10 4.10 -1.51
N MET A 81 -8.78 3.52 -2.67
CA MET A 81 -9.71 2.89 -3.58
C MET A 81 -9.35 1.42 -3.78
N TYR A 82 -10.34 0.58 -4.10
CA TYR A 82 -10.09 -0.79 -4.53
C TYR A 82 -9.47 -0.85 -5.94
N PRO A 83 -8.75 -1.93 -6.29
CA PRO A 83 -8.14 -2.09 -7.61
C PRO A 83 -9.12 -1.94 -8.78
N GLU A 84 -10.36 -2.39 -8.63
CA GLU A 84 -11.39 -2.24 -9.67
C GLU A 84 -11.78 -0.77 -9.93
N HIS A 85 -11.58 0.13 -8.97
CA HIS A 85 -11.88 1.56 -9.08
C HIS A 85 -10.68 2.39 -9.53
N HIS A 86 -9.46 2.09 -9.04
CA HIS A 86 -8.27 2.85 -9.45
C HIS A 86 -7.56 2.30 -10.69
N GLY A 87 -7.94 1.11 -11.19
CA GLY A 87 -7.50 0.57 -12.48
C GLY A 87 -6.19 -0.21 -12.49
N ILE A 88 -5.35 -0.15 -11.45
CA ILE A 88 -4.15 -0.97 -11.33
C ILE A 88 -4.56 -2.30 -10.67
N ILE A 89 -4.98 -3.26 -11.48
CA ILE A 89 -5.63 -4.49 -11.00
C ILE A 89 -4.68 -5.67 -10.76
N ALA A 90 -3.45 -5.58 -11.28
CA ALA A 90 -2.42 -6.61 -11.17
C ALA A 90 -1.04 -6.00 -11.46
N ASN A 91 0.03 -6.78 -11.25
CA ASN A 91 1.37 -6.38 -11.69
C ASN A 91 1.48 -6.41 -13.23
N THR A 92 0.72 -7.30 -13.87
CA THR A 92 0.53 -7.34 -15.33
C THR A 92 -0.94 -7.52 -15.64
N PHE A 93 -1.51 -6.70 -16.54
CA PHE A 93 -2.90 -6.87 -16.99
C PHE A 93 -3.08 -6.34 -18.43
N TYR A 94 -4.09 -6.87 -19.12
CA TYR A 94 -4.47 -6.47 -20.46
C TYR A 94 -5.71 -5.59 -20.44
N ASP A 95 -5.67 -4.50 -21.17
CA ASP A 95 -6.84 -3.65 -21.40
C ASP A 95 -7.49 -4.01 -22.74
N PRO A 96 -8.67 -4.61 -22.76
CA PRO A 96 -9.34 -5.00 -24.00
C PRO A 96 -9.80 -3.81 -24.83
N ALA A 97 -10.01 -2.62 -24.24
CA ALA A 97 -10.45 -1.44 -24.96
C ALA A 97 -9.32 -0.82 -25.79
N SER A 98 -8.14 -0.67 -25.22
CA SER A 98 -6.95 -0.14 -25.92
C SER A 98 -6.13 -1.23 -26.61
N LYS A 99 -6.38 -2.50 -26.33
CA LYS A 99 -5.57 -3.67 -26.74
C LYS A 99 -4.10 -3.57 -26.28
N MET A 100 -3.85 -2.88 -25.19
CA MET A 100 -2.52 -2.69 -24.60
C MET A 100 -2.38 -3.52 -23.31
N THR A 101 -1.13 -3.83 -22.97
CA THR A 101 -0.81 -4.54 -21.71
C THR A 101 -0.01 -3.61 -20.80
N TYR A 102 -0.51 -3.40 -19.59
CA TYR A 102 0.27 -2.83 -18.49
C TYR A 102 1.25 -3.89 -17.96
N ARG A 103 2.47 -3.47 -17.67
CA ARG A 103 3.50 -4.31 -17.03
C ARG A 103 4.28 -3.48 -16.03
N GLY A 104 4.25 -3.85 -14.77
CA GLY A 104 5.03 -3.19 -13.71
C GLY A 104 6.54 -3.22 -13.93
N SER A 105 7.04 -4.18 -14.72
CA SER A 105 8.45 -4.24 -15.12
C SER A 105 8.82 -3.37 -16.32
N ASN A 106 7.85 -2.67 -16.93
CA ASN A 106 8.09 -1.86 -18.12
C ASN A 106 7.98 -0.35 -17.79
N PRO A 107 9.07 0.41 -17.79
CA PRO A 107 9.05 1.85 -17.52
C PRO A 107 8.07 2.64 -18.39
N ASN A 108 7.85 2.23 -19.65
CA ASN A 108 6.92 2.93 -20.55
C ASN A 108 5.45 2.82 -20.09
N THR A 109 5.08 1.76 -19.38
CA THR A 109 3.73 1.63 -18.81
C THR A 109 3.66 2.23 -17.41
N VAL A 110 4.69 2.04 -16.58
CA VAL A 110 4.75 2.56 -15.21
C VAL A 110 4.75 4.10 -15.19
N GLN A 111 5.36 4.75 -16.18
CA GLN A 111 5.46 6.22 -16.27
C GLN A 111 4.30 6.87 -17.03
N ASP A 112 3.38 6.09 -17.57
CA ASP A 112 2.24 6.60 -18.34
C ASP A 112 1.02 6.79 -17.42
N GLY A 113 0.72 8.06 -17.09
CA GLY A 113 -0.35 8.45 -16.16
C GLY A 113 -1.74 7.96 -16.52
N LYS A 114 -2.00 7.58 -17.76
CA LYS A 114 -3.32 7.08 -18.21
C LYS A 114 -3.77 5.78 -17.54
N TRP A 115 -2.84 4.98 -17.00
CA TRP A 115 -3.15 3.72 -16.33
C TRP A 115 -3.67 3.91 -14.90
N TYR A 116 -3.43 5.08 -14.30
CA TYR A 116 -3.62 5.35 -12.89
C TYR A 116 -4.90 6.17 -12.66
N GLY A 117 -5.97 5.51 -12.27
CA GLY A 117 -7.21 6.15 -11.84
C GLY A 117 -7.14 6.64 -10.37
N GLY A 118 -8.16 7.39 -9.96
CA GLY A 118 -8.18 7.99 -8.63
C GLY A 118 -7.17 9.13 -8.47
N THR A 119 -7.04 9.66 -7.26
CA THR A 119 -6.14 10.78 -6.94
C THR A 119 -5.20 10.36 -5.81
N PRO A 120 -3.93 10.04 -6.08
CA PRO A 120 -3.02 9.58 -5.03
C PRO A 120 -2.65 10.71 -4.06
N LEU A 121 -2.29 10.34 -2.82
CA LEU A 121 -1.96 11.27 -1.72
C LEU A 121 -0.99 12.38 -2.11
N TRP A 122 0.03 12.09 -2.91
CA TRP A 122 0.97 13.12 -3.35
C TRP A 122 0.31 14.13 -4.30
N VAL A 123 -0.62 13.71 -5.16
CA VAL A 123 -1.36 14.64 -6.04
C VAL A 123 -2.25 15.54 -5.18
N VAL A 124 -3.00 14.96 -4.25
CA VAL A 124 -3.85 15.73 -3.31
C VAL A 124 -3.03 16.76 -2.53
N ALA A 125 -1.87 16.37 -2.02
CA ALA A 125 -0.99 17.22 -1.24
C ALA A 125 -0.39 18.36 -2.10
N GLU A 126 0.15 18.04 -3.27
CA GLU A 126 0.73 19.06 -4.18
C GLU A 126 -0.31 20.07 -4.66
N GLN A 127 -1.53 19.62 -4.97
CA GLN A 127 -2.65 20.51 -5.34
C GLN A 127 -3.05 21.45 -4.20
N GLN A 128 -2.75 21.10 -2.94
CA GLN A 128 -2.97 21.91 -1.75
C GLN A 128 -1.70 22.61 -1.25
N ASN A 129 -0.69 22.74 -2.11
CA ASN A 129 0.59 23.42 -1.83
C ASN A 129 1.43 22.75 -0.72
N ILE A 130 1.27 21.46 -0.53
CA ILE A 130 2.10 20.63 0.36
C ILE A 130 3.06 19.84 -0.52
N LYS A 131 4.37 20.14 -0.42
CA LYS A 131 5.41 19.42 -1.14
C LYS A 131 5.50 17.97 -0.68
N THR A 132 5.74 17.08 -1.65
CA THR A 132 5.84 15.64 -1.42
C THR A 132 7.15 15.06 -1.92
N GLY A 133 7.58 13.95 -1.31
CA GLY A 133 8.75 13.21 -1.70
C GLY A 133 8.43 11.73 -1.84
N CYS A 134 8.62 11.14 -3.03
CA CYS A 134 8.33 9.72 -3.26
C CYS A 134 9.62 8.97 -3.59
N TYR A 135 9.99 8.02 -2.72
CA TYR A 135 11.12 7.16 -2.95
C TYR A 135 10.62 5.76 -3.33
N PHE A 136 10.57 5.49 -4.65
CA PHE A 136 10.18 4.21 -5.24
C PHE A 136 8.73 3.77 -4.97
N TRP A 137 7.78 4.69 -4.92
CA TRP A 137 6.38 4.30 -4.76
C TRP A 137 5.69 4.08 -6.10
N ILE A 138 4.85 3.02 -6.18
CA ILE A 138 4.08 2.67 -7.37
C ILE A 138 3.20 3.84 -7.81
N GLY A 139 3.34 4.25 -9.08
CA GLY A 139 2.62 5.38 -9.68
C GLY A 139 3.31 6.74 -9.50
N SER A 140 4.30 6.88 -8.60
CA SER A 140 4.96 8.18 -8.37
C SER A 140 5.87 8.65 -9.51
N GLU A 141 6.24 7.75 -10.42
CA GLU A 141 7.00 8.07 -11.64
C GLU A 141 6.11 8.62 -12.78
N ALA A 142 4.80 8.42 -12.67
CA ALA A 142 3.85 8.88 -13.65
C ALA A 142 3.36 10.31 -13.34
N GLU A 143 3.04 11.06 -14.39
CA GLU A 143 2.32 12.32 -14.27
C GLU A 143 0.82 12.02 -14.22
N ILE A 144 0.26 12.05 -13.01
CA ILE A 144 -1.14 11.73 -12.75
C ILE A 144 -1.90 13.03 -12.57
N GLN A 145 -2.94 13.27 -13.39
CA GLN A 145 -3.72 14.52 -13.38
C GLN A 145 -2.82 15.77 -13.53
N ASP A 146 -1.83 15.68 -14.43
CA ASP A 146 -0.83 16.73 -14.69
C ASP A 146 0.02 17.12 -13.47
N VAL A 147 0.12 16.24 -12.45
CA VAL A 147 0.86 16.47 -11.21
C VAL A 147 1.86 15.35 -10.96
N ARG A 148 3.06 15.71 -10.54
CA ARG A 148 4.10 14.81 -10.02
C ARG A 148 4.46 15.20 -8.60
N PRO A 149 5.01 14.27 -7.79
CA PRO A 149 5.65 14.67 -6.53
C PRO A 149 6.74 15.72 -6.77
N SER A 150 6.88 16.71 -5.87
CA SER A 150 7.97 17.70 -5.92
C SER A 150 9.35 17.05 -5.97
N TYR A 151 9.50 15.92 -5.28
CA TYR A 151 10.68 15.07 -5.29
C TYR A 151 10.28 13.63 -5.52
N TYR A 152 10.90 12.95 -6.49
CA TYR A 152 10.69 11.51 -6.67
C TYR A 152 11.98 10.84 -7.17
N LYS A 153 12.06 9.54 -6.99
CA LYS A 153 13.09 8.67 -7.54
C LYS A 153 12.44 7.57 -8.35
N SER A 154 12.95 7.38 -9.57
CA SER A 154 12.60 6.20 -10.36
C SER A 154 13.21 4.95 -9.74
N TYR A 155 12.45 3.85 -9.80
CA TYR A 155 12.87 2.59 -9.18
C TYR A 155 14.20 2.09 -9.73
N ASP A 156 15.11 1.77 -8.82
CA ASP A 156 16.40 1.15 -9.10
C ASP A 156 16.78 0.25 -7.91
N GLU A 157 16.64 -1.06 -8.09
CA GLU A 157 16.95 -2.08 -7.09
C GLU A 157 18.40 -2.07 -6.61
N ASN A 158 19.33 -1.50 -7.40
CA ASN A 158 20.73 -1.43 -7.04
C ASN A 158 21.05 -0.33 -6.02
N ILE A 159 20.10 0.53 -5.68
CA ILE A 159 20.32 1.58 -4.67
C ILE A 159 20.14 0.98 -3.27
N PRO A 160 21.19 0.93 -2.45
CA PRO A 160 21.11 0.38 -1.09
C PRO A 160 20.06 1.11 -0.23
N GLU A 161 19.39 0.37 0.64
CA GLU A 161 18.33 0.86 1.54
C GLU A 161 18.80 2.01 2.42
N THR A 162 20.06 1.95 2.88
CA THR A 162 20.67 3.04 3.67
C THR A 162 20.75 4.35 2.89
N LYS A 163 20.94 4.30 1.57
CA LYS A 163 20.95 5.48 0.71
C LYS A 163 19.54 6.06 0.52
N ARG A 164 18.53 5.19 0.50
CA ARG A 164 17.13 5.64 0.48
C ARG A 164 16.80 6.39 1.77
N VAL A 165 17.22 5.87 2.92
CA VAL A 165 17.08 6.53 4.24
C VAL A 165 17.83 7.87 4.28
N GLU A 166 19.10 7.92 3.84
CA GLU A 166 19.88 9.16 3.77
C GLU A 166 19.14 10.24 2.97
N GLN A 167 18.58 9.89 1.82
CA GLN A 167 17.84 10.83 0.98
C GLN A 167 16.57 11.37 1.65
N VAL A 168 15.81 10.50 2.34
CA VAL A 168 14.61 10.93 3.10
C VAL A 168 15.00 11.94 4.18
N VAL A 169 16.08 11.65 4.92
CA VAL A 169 16.59 12.56 5.95
C VAL A 169 17.07 13.88 5.33
N ASP A 170 17.70 13.84 4.16
CA ASP A 170 18.15 15.05 3.47
C ASP A 170 16.98 15.90 2.96
N TRP A 171 15.89 15.29 2.49
CA TRP A 171 14.66 16.02 2.18
C TRP A 171 14.08 16.73 3.41
N LEU A 172 14.10 16.08 4.58
CA LEU A 172 13.63 16.69 5.83
C LEU A 172 14.53 17.83 6.35
N LYS A 173 15.79 17.91 5.92
CA LYS A 173 16.72 19.02 6.25
C LYS A 173 16.55 20.25 5.35
N LEU A 174 15.80 20.16 4.26
CA LEU A 174 15.55 21.31 3.39
C LEU A 174 14.90 22.46 4.16
N PRO A 175 15.03 23.71 3.68
CA PRO A 175 14.27 24.84 4.21
C PRO A 175 12.77 24.52 4.23
N GLU A 176 12.04 25.07 5.18
CA GLU A 176 10.61 24.79 5.37
C GLU A 176 9.78 24.96 4.10
N SER A 177 10.07 25.99 3.30
CA SER A 177 9.42 26.24 2.00
C SER A 177 9.62 25.14 0.95
N ASP A 178 10.67 24.34 1.10
CA ASP A 178 11.06 23.31 0.15
C ASP A 178 10.93 21.88 0.70
N ARG A 179 10.71 21.78 2.02
CA ARG A 179 10.65 20.52 2.74
C ARG A 179 9.35 19.77 2.44
N PRO A 180 9.41 18.52 1.95
CA PRO A 180 8.21 17.70 1.77
C PRO A 180 7.61 17.35 3.14
N ARG A 181 6.28 17.51 3.26
CA ARG A 181 5.53 17.11 4.46
C ARG A 181 4.96 15.70 4.35
N PHE A 182 4.79 15.18 3.15
CA PHE A 182 4.45 13.79 2.90
C PHE A 182 5.59 13.12 2.14
N ILE A 183 6.11 12.03 2.71
CA ILE A 183 7.19 11.24 2.12
C ILE A 183 6.77 9.79 2.06
N THR A 184 6.97 9.14 0.92
CA THR A 184 6.87 7.68 0.78
C THR A 184 8.25 7.06 0.64
N LEU A 185 8.45 5.88 1.24
CA LEU A 185 9.70 5.12 1.21
C LEU A 185 9.40 3.63 1.08
N TYR A 186 9.98 2.98 0.07
CA TYR A 186 9.69 1.59 -0.26
C TYR A 186 10.94 0.70 -0.16
N PHE A 187 10.72 -0.53 0.33
CA PHE A 187 11.73 -1.59 0.46
C PHE A 187 11.16 -2.92 -0.03
N GLU A 188 11.84 -3.57 -0.99
CA GLU A 188 11.45 -4.82 -1.63
C GLU A 188 12.02 -6.08 -0.96
N LEU A 189 13.11 -5.97 -0.21
CA LEU A 189 13.95 -7.10 0.20
C LEU A 189 13.22 -8.24 0.93
N VAL A 190 12.17 -7.95 1.71
CA VAL A 190 11.46 -8.97 2.49
C VAL A 190 10.60 -9.83 1.59
N ASP A 191 9.97 -9.22 0.57
CA ASP A 191 9.24 -9.94 -0.47
C ASP A 191 10.17 -10.86 -1.27
N ASP A 192 11.31 -10.34 -1.72
CA ASP A 192 12.32 -11.11 -2.44
C ASP A 192 12.80 -12.32 -1.63
N ALA A 193 13.09 -12.13 -0.33
CA ALA A 193 13.49 -13.21 0.54
C ALA A 193 12.36 -14.24 0.73
N GLY A 194 11.13 -13.76 0.95
CA GLY A 194 9.95 -14.60 1.05
C GLY A 194 9.73 -15.47 -0.18
N HIS A 195 9.82 -14.88 -1.37
CA HIS A 195 9.73 -15.62 -2.62
C HIS A 195 10.85 -16.64 -2.80
N ASN A 196 12.10 -16.26 -2.56
CA ASN A 196 13.26 -17.08 -2.91
C ASN A 196 13.56 -18.19 -1.89
N PHE A 197 13.21 -17.99 -0.62
CA PHE A 197 13.54 -18.91 0.47
C PHE A 197 12.32 -19.44 1.22
N GLY A 198 11.17 -18.78 1.09
CA GLY A 198 9.95 -19.08 1.83
C GLY A 198 9.77 -18.22 3.08
N PRO A 199 8.51 -18.08 3.56
CA PRO A 199 8.16 -17.12 4.62
C PRO A 199 8.81 -17.38 5.98
N LEU A 200 9.17 -18.63 6.28
CA LEU A 200 9.71 -19.04 7.59
C LEU A 200 11.21 -19.37 7.52
N ALA A 201 11.87 -19.11 6.39
CA ALA A 201 13.28 -19.42 6.21
C ALA A 201 14.19 -18.52 7.08
N PRO A 202 15.38 -19.02 7.49
CA PRO A 202 16.36 -18.21 8.19
C PRO A 202 16.81 -16.97 7.40
N GLU A 203 16.85 -17.06 6.08
CA GLU A 203 17.18 -15.96 5.18
C GLU A 203 16.13 -14.86 5.25
N THR A 204 14.84 -15.21 5.21
CA THR A 204 13.74 -14.26 5.38
C THR A 204 13.78 -13.60 6.77
N LYS A 205 14.05 -14.38 7.83
CA LYS A 205 14.26 -13.81 9.16
C LYS A 205 15.41 -12.80 9.18
N SER A 206 16.55 -13.15 8.58
CA SER A 206 17.73 -12.25 8.52
C SER A 206 17.41 -10.95 7.79
N THR A 207 16.65 -11.04 6.69
CA THR A 207 16.25 -9.87 5.91
C THR A 207 15.27 -8.96 6.68
N VAL A 208 14.29 -9.55 7.39
CA VAL A 208 13.39 -8.79 8.26
C VAL A 208 14.18 -8.03 9.33
N GLN A 209 15.16 -8.68 9.98
CA GLN A 209 16.01 -8.06 10.99
C GLN A 209 16.91 -6.96 10.41
N GLN A 210 17.38 -7.12 9.16
CA GLN A 210 18.14 -6.08 8.47
C GLN A 210 17.28 -4.83 8.25
N ILE A 211 16.08 -4.98 7.69
CA ILE A 211 15.16 -3.86 7.45
C ILE A 211 14.71 -3.23 8.77
N ASP A 212 14.42 -4.03 9.81
CA ASP A 212 14.13 -3.53 11.15
C ASP A 212 15.21 -2.57 11.66
N SER A 213 16.49 -2.98 11.52
CA SER A 213 17.63 -2.14 11.91
C SER A 213 17.70 -0.83 11.08
N ILE A 214 17.42 -0.88 9.80
CA ILE A 214 17.41 0.29 8.91
C ILE A 214 16.30 1.27 9.29
N ILE A 215 15.09 0.77 9.60
CA ILE A 215 13.98 1.60 10.08
C ILE A 215 14.31 2.22 11.44
N GLY A 216 14.96 1.47 12.33
CA GLY A 216 15.48 2.00 13.61
C GLY A 216 16.43 3.20 13.38
N GLN A 217 17.38 3.06 12.45
CA GLN A 217 18.30 4.13 12.09
C GLN A 217 17.59 5.35 11.48
N LEU A 218 16.57 5.14 10.64
CA LEU A 218 15.76 6.23 10.09
C LEU A 218 15.06 7.00 11.22
N ASN A 219 14.39 6.29 12.12
CA ASN A 219 13.73 6.90 13.28
C ASN A 219 14.69 7.76 14.10
N ASP A 220 15.87 7.23 14.44
CA ASP A 220 16.88 7.92 15.23
C ASP A 220 17.46 9.17 14.53
N GLN A 221 17.61 9.12 13.21
CA GLN A 221 18.08 10.28 12.44
C GLN A 221 16.99 11.36 12.37
N VAL A 222 15.74 10.99 12.13
CA VAL A 222 14.60 11.91 12.06
C VAL A 222 14.34 12.56 13.41
N ALA A 223 14.45 11.83 14.51
CA ALA A 223 14.27 12.35 15.87
C ALA A 223 15.22 13.53 16.19
N LYS A 224 16.44 13.55 15.63
CA LYS A 224 17.43 14.63 15.80
C LYS A 224 17.03 15.94 15.11
N LEU A 225 16.09 15.91 14.17
CA LEU A 225 15.65 17.10 13.43
C LEU A 225 14.62 17.93 14.22
N ASN A 226 14.05 17.40 15.30
CA ASN A 226 13.01 18.04 16.12
C ASN A 226 11.77 18.47 15.31
N LEU A 227 11.44 17.74 14.24
CA LEU A 227 10.24 17.92 13.44
C LEU A 227 9.11 17.03 13.98
N PRO A 228 7.83 17.46 13.87
CA PRO A 228 6.69 16.64 14.27
C PRO A 228 6.38 15.58 13.20
N VAL A 229 7.23 14.57 13.09
CA VAL A 229 7.09 13.51 12.09
C VAL A 229 6.31 12.34 12.65
N ASN A 230 5.26 11.94 11.94
CA ASN A 230 4.55 10.69 12.15
C ASN A 230 5.06 9.68 11.13
N PHE A 231 5.20 8.44 11.58
CA PHE A 231 5.54 7.30 10.74
C PHE A 231 4.31 6.41 10.60
N VAL A 232 4.06 5.96 9.37
CA VAL A 232 3.04 4.95 9.05
C VAL A 232 3.73 3.86 8.25
N LEU A 233 4.05 2.76 8.92
CA LEU A 233 4.63 1.58 8.30
C LEU A 233 3.52 0.65 7.87
N VAL A 234 3.58 0.21 6.61
CA VAL A 234 2.63 -0.68 5.96
C VAL A 234 3.35 -1.80 5.24
N SER A 235 2.63 -2.85 4.91
CA SER A 235 2.98 -3.81 3.87
C SER A 235 1.79 -4.01 2.95
N ASP A 236 2.05 -4.13 1.70
CA ASP A 236 1.04 -4.33 0.66
C ASP A 236 0.34 -5.70 0.73
N HIS A 237 1.04 -6.73 1.22
CA HIS A 237 0.56 -8.09 1.45
C HIS A 237 1.49 -8.88 2.38
N GLY A 238 1.10 -10.12 2.66
CA GLY A 238 1.96 -11.11 3.32
C GLY A 238 2.57 -12.10 2.34
N MET A 239 2.90 -13.31 2.83
CA MET A 239 3.59 -14.35 2.06
C MET A 239 3.18 -15.73 2.57
N ILE A 240 2.92 -16.69 1.67
CA ILE A 240 2.61 -18.08 2.02
C ILE A 240 3.66 -19.02 1.46
N GLN A 241 3.90 -20.14 2.17
CA GLN A 241 4.73 -21.25 1.67
C GLN A 241 3.99 -22.00 0.56
N VAL A 242 4.62 -22.16 -0.60
CA VAL A 242 4.05 -22.78 -1.80
C VAL A 242 4.29 -24.31 -1.81
N ASP A 243 3.33 -25.06 -2.34
CA ASP A 243 3.53 -26.45 -2.76
C ASP A 243 4.26 -26.48 -4.11
N GLN A 244 5.59 -26.57 -4.05
CA GLN A 244 6.44 -26.57 -5.24
C GLN A 244 6.39 -27.89 -6.04
N GLU A 245 5.97 -29.00 -5.40
CA GLU A 245 6.01 -30.32 -6.01
C GLU A 245 4.84 -30.57 -6.97
N ASN A 246 3.69 -29.94 -6.70
CA ASN A 246 2.44 -30.21 -7.41
C ASN A 246 1.78 -28.90 -7.90
N PRO A 247 2.40 -28.16 -8.83
CA PRO A 247 1.79 -26.97 -9.41
C PRO A 247 0.55 -27.33 -10.25
N ILE A 248 -0.35 -26.35 -10.40
CA ILE A 248 -1.54 -26.48 -11.25
C ILE A 248 -1.11 -26.33 -12.71
N ASP A 249 -1.26 -27.38 -13.51
CA ASP A 249 -1.04 -27.34 -14.96
C ASP A 249 -2.38 -27.28 -15.70
N ILE A 250 -2.60 -26.18 -16.41
CA ILE A 250 -3.78 -25.96 -17.27
C ILE A 250 -3.41 -25.77 -18.74
N THR A 251 -2.15 -25.96 -19.12
CA THR A 251 -1.65 -25.70 -20.49
C THR A 251 -2.38 -26.54 -21.55
N GLY A 252 -2.77 -27.76 -21.19
CA GLY A 252 -3.54 -28.67 -22.06
C GLY A 252 -5.05 -28.35 -22.15
N ILE A 253 -5.56 -27.42 -21.33
CA ILE A 253 -6.99 -27.09 -21.22
C ILE A 253 -7.30 -25.74 -21.88
N LEU A 254 -6.34 -24.82 -21.86
CA LEU A 254 -6.51 -23.50 -22.47
C LEU A 254 -6.60 -23.57 -23.99
N PRO A 255 -7.46 -22.74 -24.63
CA PRO A 255 -7.50 -22.62 -26.08
C PRO A 255 -6.13 -22.14 -26.61
N LYS A 256 -5.75 -22.68 -27.78
CA LYS A 256 -4.48 -22.32 -28.43
C LYS A 256 -4.54 -20.96 -29.11
N GLU A 257 -5.74 -20.52 -29.51
CA GLU A 257 -5.99 -19.27 -30.24
C GLU A 257 -7.29 -18.63 -29.76
N GLY A 258 -7.47 -17.37 -30.03
CA GLY A 258 -8.70 -16.61 -29.73
C GLY A 258 -8.86 -16.15 -28.29
N VAL A 259 -7.89 -16.46 -27.41
CA VAL A 259 -7.88 -16.03 -25.99
C VAL A 259 -6.56 -15.35 -25.68
N THR A 260 -6.63 -14.15 -25.12
CA THR A 260 -5.49 -13.49 -24.51
C THR A 260 -5.35 -13.99 -23.07
N VAL A 261 -4.23 -14.64 -22.76
CA VAL A 261 -3.91 -15.16 -21.42
C VAL A 261 -2.96 -14.20 -20.73
N VAL A 262 -3.35 -13.73 -19.56
CA VAL A 262 -2.50 -12.91 -18.69
C VAL A 262 -2.19 -13.74 -17.43
N PRO A 263 -1.05 -14.41 -17.40
CA PRO A 263 -0.71 -15.29 -16.31
C PRO A 263 -0.02 -14.54 -15.17
N GLU A 264 -0.50 -14.82 -13.97
CA GLU A 264 0.20 -14.61 -12.71
C GLU A 264 0.34 -15.97 -12.02
N ASP A 265 1.21 -16.10 -11.04
CA ASP A 265 1.46 -17.37 -10.36
C ASP A 265 0.25 -17.89 -9.56
N THR A 266 -0.56 -17.00 -9.01
CA THR A 266 -1.70 -17.34 -8.13
C THR A 266 -3.05 -17.09 -8.77
N PHE A 267 -3.10 -16.34 -9.88
CA PHE A 267 -4.33 -16.16 -10.65
C PHE A 267 -4.02 -15.97 -12.15
N ILE A 268 -5.03 -16.13 -12.98
CA ILE A 268 -4.92 -15.96 -14.43
C ILE A 268 -6.14 -15.21 -14.92
N LEU A 269 -5.93 -14.20 -15.76
CA LEU A 269 -6.99 -13.47 -16.45
C LEU A 269 -7.04 -13.95 -17.91
N LEU A 270 -8.23 -14.26 -18.39
CA LEU A 270 -8.47 -14.67 -19.78
C LEU A 270 -9.41 -13.67 -20.44
N HIS A 271 -9.04 -13.17 -21.61
CA HIS A 271 -9.86 -12.27 -22.41
C HIS A 271 -10.12 -12.81 -23.80
N SER A 272 -11.33 -12.69 -24.31
CA SER A 272 -11.69 -13.03 -25.68
C SER A 272 -12.84 -12.16 -26.19
N GLU A 273 -12.84 -11.87 -27.49
CA GLU A 273 -13.98 -11.22 -28.16
C GLU A 273 -15.07 -12.27 -28.55
N ASP A 274 -14.79 -13.58 -28.40
CA ASP A 274 -15.71 -14.67 -28.70
C ASP A 274 -16.32 -15.27 -27.41
N GLU A 275 -17.58 -14.89 -27.15
CA GLU A 275 -18.34 -15.38 -25.98
C GLU A 275 -18.52 -16.90 -25.98
N ASN A 276 -18.68 -17.54 -27.17
CA ASN A 276 -18.84 -18.99 -27.23
C ASN A 276 -17.55 -19.70 -26.81
N LEU A 277 -16.40 -19.17 -27.23
CA LEU A 277 -15.09 -19.67 -26.83
C LEU A 277 -14.87 -19.52 -25.33
N ILE A 278 -15.30 -18.40 -24.72
CA ILE A 278 -15.27 -18.19 -23.27
C ILE A 278 -16.15 -19.21 -22.54
N ASP A 279 -17.37 -19.47 -23.04
CA ASP A 279 -18.28 -20.43 -22.43
C ASP A 279 -17.75 -21.87 -22.51
N GLU A 280 -17.18 -22.26 -23.65
CA GLU A 280 -16.52 -23.56 -23.85
C GLU A 280 -15.32 -23.69 -22.90
N THR A 281 -14.45 -22.63 -22.85
CA THR A 281 -13.26 -22.61 -21.98
C THR A 281 -13.65 -22.71 -20.51
N TYR A 282 -14.67 -21.97 -20.08
CA TYR A 282 -15.21 -22.05 -18.72
C TYR A 282 -15.64 -23.48 -18.36
N ASN A 283 -16.46 -24.10 -19.23
CA ASN A 283 -16.97 -25.47 -19.00
C ASN A 283 -15.82 -26.47 -18.92
N ASN A 284 -14.85 -26.37 -19.81
CA ASN A 284 -13.67 -27.23 -19.80
C ASN A 284 -12.84 -27.06 -18.53
N LEU A 285 -12.52 -25.81 -18.13
CA LEU A 285 -11.76 -25.53 -16.93
C LEU A 285 -12.47 -26.05 -15.66
N LYS A 286 -13.80 -25.91 -15.58
CA LYS A 286 -14.60 -26.42 -14.45
C LYS A 286 -14.49 -27.92 -14.24
N LEU A 287 -14.27 -28.71 -15.29
CA LEU A 287 -14.07 -30.18 -15.17
C LEU A 287 -12.77 -30.51 -14.44
N PHE A 288 -11.78 -29.63 -14.46
CA PHE A 288 -10.43 -29.80 -13.88
C PHE A 288 -10.17 -28.91 -12.66
N ALA A 289 -11.09 -28.05 -12.26
CA ALA A 289 -10.96 -27.08 -11.18
C ALA A 289 -10.98 -27.75 -9.79
N ARG A 290 -9.89 -28.47 -9.43
CA ARG A 290 -9.70 -29.11 -8.12
C ARG A 290 -8.97 -28.20 -7.16
N ASP A 291 -7.85 -27.62 -7.62
CA ASP A 291 -6.93 -26.80 -6.85
C ASP A 291 -7.02 -25.29 -7.19
N PHE A 292 -8.02 -24.92 -7.97
CA PHE A 292 -8.31 -23.54 -8.35
C PHE A 292 -9.81 -23.32 -8.54
N ASP A 293 -10.21 -22.08 -8.49
CA ASP A 293 -11.57 -21.64 -8.80
C ASP A 293 -11.59 -20.91 -10.15
N VAL A 294 -12.72 -21.00 -10.87
CA VAL A 294 -12.94 -20.32 -12.15
C VAL A 294 -14.20 -19.49 -12.03
N TYR A 295 -14.09 -18.20 -12.32
CA TYR A 295 -15.18 -17.25 -12.30
C TYR A 295 -15.35 -16.59 -13.68
N LYS A 296 -16.60 -16.45 -14.12
CA LYS A 296 -16.93 -15.54 -15.22
C LYS A 296 -16.91 -14.11 -14.74
N LYS A 297 -16.69 -13.17 -15.63
CA LYS A 297 -16.79 -11.73 -15.39
C LYS A 297 -18.09 -11.37 -14.67
N GLY A 298 -18.00 -10.58 -13.60
CA GLY A 298 -19.15 -10.17 -12.78
C GLY A 298 -19.66 -11.22 -11.80
N PHE A 299 -18.99 -12.37 -11.66
CA PHE A 299 -19.39 -13.46 -10.76
C PHE A 299 -18.31 -13.86 -9.75
N LEU A 300 -17.31 -13.00 -9.54
CA LEU A 300 -16.37 -13.19 -8.44
C LEU A 300 -17.08 -12.90 -7.11
N PRO A 301 -16.62 -13.46 -5.98
CA PRO A 301 -17.15 -13.10 -4.66
C PRO A 301 -17.15 -11.59 -4.41
N ASP A 302 -18.22 -11.04 -3.86
CA ASP A 302 -18.40 -9.60 -3.67
C ASP A 302 -17.27 -8.97 -2.84
N ASN A 303 -16.75 -9.72 -1.86
CA ASN A 303 -15.63 -9.27 -1.01
C ASN A 303 -14.29 -9.16 -1.72
N PHE A 304 -14.20 -9.52 -2.99
CA PHE A 304 -12.99 -9.30 -3.80
C PHE A 304 -12.94 -7.89 -4.38
N HIS A 305 -14.08 -7.21 -4.47
CA HIS A 305 -14.17 -5.89 -5.10
C HIS A 305 -13.47 -5.89 -6.47
N PHE A 306 -13.90 -6.81 -7.35
CA PHE A 306 -13.23 -7.09 -8.63
C PHE A 306 -14.21 -7.36 -9.77
N ASN A 307 -15.51 -7.07 -9.53
CA ASN A 307 -16.59 -7.35 -10.48
C ASN A 307 -16.90 -6.19 -11.43
N SER A 308 -16.56 -4.95 -11.07
CA SER A 308 -16.95 -3.75 -11.82
C SER A 308 -15.94 -3.36 -12.90
N THR A 309 -14.74 -3.93 -12.90
CA THR A 309 -13.70 -3.58 -13.87
C THR A 309 -13.72 -4.46 -15.13
N PRO A 310 -13.62 -3.87 -16.33
CA PRO A 310 -13.47 -4.65 -17.57
C PRO A 310 -12.10 -5.33 -17.68
N LEU A 311 -11.14 -4.95 -16.84
CA LEU A 311 -9.77 -5.46 -16.86
C LEU A 311 -9.65 -6.84 -16.21
N ALA A 312 -10.63 -7.27 -15.38
CA ALA A 312 -10.63 -8.54 -14.66
C ALA A 312 -10.67 -9.81 -15.56
N GLY A 313 -10.76 -9.63 -16.88
CA GLY A 313 -10.91 -10.71 -17.82
C GLY A 313 -12.35 -11.21 -17.95
N ASP A 314 -12.62 -11.95 -19.01
CA ASP A 314 -13.90 -12.63 -19.21
C ASP A 314 -13.98 -13.89 -18.34
N LEU A 315 -12.81 -14.49 -18.04
CA LEU A 315 -12.63 -15.49 -16.99
C LEU A 315 -11.48 -15.11 -16.08
N THR A 316 -11.69 -15.30 -14.78
CA THR A 316 -10.66 -15.20 -13.73
C THR A 316 -10.48 -16.57 -13.09
N LEU A 317 -9.26 -17.09 -13.14
CA LEU A 317 -8.87 -18.31 -12.45
C LEU A 317 -8.07 -17.93 -11.21
N ILE A 318 -8.37 -18.54 -10.06
CA ILE A 318 -7.69 -18.24 -8.79
C ILE A 318 -7.22 -19.55 -8.16
N ALA A 319 -5.92 -19.70 -7.96
CA ALA A 319 -5.34 -20.86 -7.30
C ALA A 319 -5.77 -20.90 -5.82
N ARG A 320 -6.03 -22.10 -5.30
CA ARG A 320 -6.26 -22.31 -3.87
C ARG A 320 -4.94 -22.51 -3.17
N ALA A 321 -4.64 -21.65 -2.21
CA ALA A 321 -3.42 -21.78 -1.42
C ALA A 321 -3.29 -23.20 -0.82
N PRO A 322 -2.09 -23.79 -0.77
CA PRO A 322 -0.79 -23.20 -1.15
C PRO A 322 -0.37 -23.48 -2.61
N LYS A 323 -1.33 -23.77 -3.50
CA LYS A 323 -1.06 -24.08 -4.90
C LYS A 323 -0.78 -22.85 -5.73
N VAL A 324 0.03 -23.00 -6.78
CA VAL A 324 0.30 -21.99 -7.81
C VAL A 324 0.14 -22.60 -9.19
N PHE A 325 -0.11 -21.75 -10.19
CA PHE A 325 -0.13 -22.18 -11.59
C PHE A 325 1.31 -22.35 -12.11
N GLY A 326 1.63 -23.54 -12.60
CA GLY A 326 2.91 -23.86 -13.25
C GLY A 326 2.93 -23.45 -14.72
N ILE A 327 2.83 -22.12 -14.99
CA ILE A 327 2.71 -21.62 -16.34
C ILE A 327 4.08 -21.40 -16.98
N MET A 328 4.22 -21.83 -18.25
CA MET A 328 5.37 -21.58 -19.12
C MET A 328 6.74 -22.04 -18.60
N GLY A 329 6.79 -23.10 -17.77
CA GLY A 329 8.07 -23.73 -17.39
C GLY A 329 8.95 -22.86 -16.47
N SER A 330 8.38 -21.85 -15.83
CA SER A 330 9.06 -21.10 -14.78
C SER A 330 9.29 -21.97 -13.55
N ALA A 331 10.44 -21.81 -12.91
CA ALA A 331 10.70 -22.47 -11.64
C ALA A 331 9.71 -21.96 -10.58
N ILE A 332 9.04 -22.89 -9.87
CA ILE A 332 8.15 -22.52 -8.78
C ILE A 332 8.97 -22.07 -7.58
N LYS A 333 8.73 -20.86 -7.14
CA LYS A 333 9.39 -20.26 -5.96
C LYS A 333 8.80 -20.82 -4.66
N PRO A 334 9.58 -20.88 -3.57
CA PRO A 334 9.11 -21.33 -2.26
C PRO A 334 7.98 -20.49 -1.66
N GLY A 335 7.93 -19.19 -1.92
CA GLY A 335 6.88 -18.30 -1.42
C GLY A 335 6.09 -17.65 -2.53
N ALA A 336 4.80 -17.37 -2.27
CA ALA A 336 3.92 -16.63 -3.16
C ALA A 336 2.86 -15.83 -2.38
N HIS A 337 2.28 -14.87 -3.09
CA HIS A 337 1.16 -14.02 -2.66
C HIS A 337 0.24 -13.76 -3.85
N GLY A 338 -0.89 -13.06 -3.68
CA GLY A 338 -1.85 -12.81 -4.77
C GLY A 338 -3.13 -13.63 -4.64
N TYR A 339 -3.25 -14.40 -3.56
CA TYR A 339 -4.45 -15.18 -3.24
C TYR A 339 -5.59 -14.31 -2.70
N ASN A 340 -6.67 -14.96 -2.30
CA ASN A 340 -7.76 -14.33 -1.56
C ASN A 340 -7.21 -13.63 -0.31
N SER A 341 -7.53 -12.34 -0.17
CA SER A 341 -7.08 -11.48 0.92
C SER A 341 -7.56 -11.90 2.31
N THR A 342 -8.57 -12.78 2.40
CA THR A 342 -9.06 -13.33 3.67
C THR A 342 -8.18 -14.45 4.24
N ILE A 343 -7.21 -14.94 3.48
CA ILE A 343 -6.21 -15.91 3.97
C ILE A 343 -5.29 -15.19 4.96
N PRO A 344 -5.15 -15.68 6.20
CA PRO A 344 -4.39 -14.97 7.25
C PRO A 344 -2.96 -14.60 6.86
N GLU A 345 -2.29 -15.48 6.09
CA GLU A 345 -0.92 -15.29 5.63
C GLU A 345 -0.80 -14.20 4.54
N MET A 346 -1.92 -13.75 3.95
CA MET A 346 -1.93 -12.62 3.02
C MET A 346 -1.97 -11.26 3.74
N GLY A 347 -2.30 -11.24 5.02
CA GLY A 347 -2.32 -10.01 5.81
C GLY A 347 -0.94 -9.37 5.93
N GLY A 348 -0.86 -8.06 5.65
CA GLY A 348 0.34 -7.27 5.81
C GLY A 348 0.45 -6.61 7.19
N SER A 349 1.64 -6.11 7.51
CA SER A 349 1.92 -5.35 8.71
C SER A 349 1.37 -3.92 8.63
N PHE A 350 0.91 -3.39 9.77
CA PHE A 350 0.61 -1.96 9.96
C PHE A 350 1.08 -1.53 11.34
N ILE A 351 1.98 -0.53 11.39
CA ILE A 351 2.47 0.09 12.62
C ILE A 351 2.50 1.61 12.40
N ALA A 352 1.93 2.39 13.32
CA ALA A 352 1.97 3.84 13.26
C ALA A 352 2.50 4.42 14.57
N TRP A 353 3.42 5.40 14.49
CA TRP A 353 3.96 6.09 15.66
C TRP A 353 4.32 7.54 15.36
N GLY A 354 4.36 8.37 16.37
CA GLY A 354 4.69 9.79 16.24
C GLY A 354 3.87 10.71 17.14
N PRO A 355 4.02 12.02 16.95
CA PRO A 355 3.39 13.00 17.83
C PRO A 355 1.85 12.96 17.80
N ASP A 356 1.22 12.60 16.67
CA ASP A 356 -0.23 12.60 16.52
C ASP A 356 -0.86 11.22 16.77
N ILE A 357 -0.04 10.20 17.01
CA ILE A 357 -0.48 8.81 17.23
C ILE A 357 -0.55 8.52 18.74
N LYS A 358 -1.64 7.87 19.18
CA LYS A 358 -1.76 7.34 20.54
C LYS A 358 -0.76 6.20 20.75
N LYS A 359 -0.41 5.96 22.01
CA LYS A 359 0.55 4.91 22.39
C LYS A 359 -0.18 3.68 22.89
N ASP A 360 0.45 2.52 22.68
CA ASP A 360 0.01 1.22 23.21
C ASP A 360 -1.43 0.87 22.76
N ILE A 361 -1.70 1.09 21.47
CA ILE A 361 -2.97 0.76 20.83
C ILE A 361 -2.78 -0.45 19.94
N THR A 362 -3.60 -1.48 20.14
CA THR A 362 -3.75 -2.59 19.19
C THR A 362 -5.14 -2.54 18.58
N ILE A 363 -5.21 -2.50 17.26
CA ILE A 363 -6.46 -2.45 16.51
C ILE A 363 -6.75 -3.80 15.81
N GLU A 364 -8.03 -4.06 15.61
CA GLU A 364 -8.51 -5.24 14.90
C GLU A 364 -8.08 -5.22 13.42
N PRO A 365 -8.16 -6.35 12.69
CA PRO A 365 -7.86 -6.36 11.27
C PRO A 365 -8.72 -5.35 10.50
N PHE A 366 -8.09 -4.65 9.55
CA PHE A 366 -8.76 -3.67 8.71
C PHE A 366 -8.23 -3.71 7.27
N GLU A 367 -9.00 -3.21 6.31
CA GLU A 367 -8.63 -3.16 4.90
C GLU A 367 -7.70 -1.98 4.59
N ASN A 368 -6.71 -2.19 3.75
CA ASN A 368 -5.65 -1.22 3.42
C ASN A 368 -6.15 0.09 2.79
N ILE A 369 -7.35 0.11 2.21
CA ILE A 369 -8.02 1.33 1.70
C ILE A 369 -8.16 2.43 2.76
N HIS A 370 -8.18 2.06 4.04
CA HIS A 370 -8.39 3.00 5.15
C HIS A 370 -7.13 3.80 5.53
N VAL A 371 -5.96 3.45 4.99
CA VAL A 371 -4.69 4.17 5.25
C VAL A 371 -4.69 5.55 4.59
N PHE A 372 -5.28 5.69 3.40
CA PHE A 372 -5.37 6.97 2.70
C PHE A 372 -6.05 8.07 3.55
N PRO A 373 -7.30 7.90 4.05
CA PRO A 373 -7.95 8.93 4.84
C PRO A 373 -7.26 9.18 6.21
N LEU A 374 -6.56 8.20 6.77
CA LEU A 374 -5.73 8.39 7.97
C LEU A 374 -4.60 9.40 7.71
N ILE A 375 -3.82 9.19 6.64
CA ILE A 375 -2.70 10.07 6.27
C ILE A 375 -3.22 11.46 5.89
N ALA A 376 -4.31 11.51 5.11
CA ALA A 376 -4.96 12.78 4.76
C ALA A 376 -5.35 13.58 6.02
N ARG A 377 -5.90 12.93 7.05
CA ARG A 377 -6.26 13.57 8.32
C ARG A 377 -5.04 14.09 9.08
N ILE A 378 -3.94 13.32 9.16
CA ILE A 378 -2.70 13.76 9.84
C ILE A 378 -2.11 15.00 9.15
N LEU A 379 -2.14 15.02 7.82
CA LEU A 379 -1.61 16.14 7.01
C LEU A 379 -2.59 17.31 6.88
N ASN A 380 -3.82 17.16 7.39
CA ASN A 380 -4.91 18.13 7.24
C ASN A 380 -5.24 18.42 5.76
N LEU A 381 -5.28 17.38 4.91
CA LEU A 381 -5.68 17.49 3.52
C LEU A 381 -7.20 17.49 3.40
N ASP A 382 -7.73 18.37 2.55
CA ASP A 382 -9.14 18.32 2.15
C ASP A 382 -9.33 17.23 1.07
N ILE A 383 -10.07 16.20 1.42
CA ILE A 383 -10.42 15.08 0.54
C ILE A 383 -11.94 14.98 0.32
N SER A 384 -12.70 16.00 0.72
CA SER A 384 -14.17 15.98 0.72
C SER A 384 -14.79 15.87 -0.68
N SER A 385 -14.04 16.25 -1.72
CA SER A 385 -14.46 16.15 -3.13
C SER A 385 -14.05 14.84 -3.81
N LEU A 386 -13.31 13.97 -3.14
CA LEU A 386 -12.81 12.74 -3.72
C LEU A 386 -13.77 11.58 -3.47
N GLU A 387 -13.95 10.75 -4.49
CA GLU A 387 -14.63 9.46 -4.37
C GLU A 387 -13.58 8.41 -3.97
N ILE A 388 -13.64 7.94 -2.74
CA ILE A 388 -12.76 6.92 -2.18
C ILE A 388 -13.58 5.84 -1.47
N ASP A 389 -13.06 4.62 -1.39
CA ASP A 389 -13.69 3.51 -0.65
C ASP A 389 -13.29 3.52 0.82
N GLY A 390 -12.13 4.09 1.13
CA GLY A 390 -11.58 4.18 2.48
C GLY A 390 -12.35 5.13 3.41
N ARG A 391 -12.38 4.82 4.70
CA ARG A 391 -13.07 5.59 5.74
C ARG A 391 -12.16 5.84 6.92
N LEU A 392 -12.08 7.11 7.37
CA LEU A 392 -11.26 7.50 8.52
C LEU A 392 -11.73 6.84 9.83
N GLU A 393 -13.04 6.61 9.97
CA GLU A 393 -13.66 6.09 11.20
C GLU A 393 -13.03 4.77 11.64
N VAL A 394 -12.53 3.96 10.70
CA VAL A 394 -11.91 2.65 10.98
C VAL A 394 -10.59 2.81 11.74
N LEU A 395 -9.82 3.85 11.44
CA LEU A 395 -8.50 4.10 12.03
C LEU A 395 -8.45 5.33 12.97
N LYS A 396 -9.58 6.04 13.13
CA LYS A 396 -9.63 7.28 13.92
C LYS A 396 -9.20 7.08 15.37
N GLU A 397 -9.43 5.90 15.93
CA GLU A 397 -9.10 5.59 17.33
C GLU A 397 -7.61 5.67 17.65
N ILE A 398 -6.71 5.50 16.64
CA ILE A 398 -5.26 5.60 16.86
C ILE A 398 -4.76 7.04 16.93
N LEU A 399 -5.56 8.02 16.48
CA LEU A 399 -5.19 9.43 16.50
C LEU A 399 -5.43 10.04 17.88
N LYS A 400 -4.53 10.94 18.29
CA LYS A 400 -4.79 11.81 19.46
C LYS A 400 -5.94 12.77 19.12
N GLU A 401 -6.69 13.12 20.13
CA GLU A 401 -7.68 14.19 20.03
C GLU A 401 -6.95 15.55 19.93
N ASP A 402 -7.51 16.46 19.12
CA ASP A 402 -7.01 17.83 18.95
C ASP A 402 -7.12 18.66 20.23
#